data_dde2fc83b581c37b5d47e85bf292ea9a
#
_entry.id   dde2fc83b581c37b5d47e85bf292ea9a
#
_cell.length_a   1.000
_cell.length_b   1.000
_cell.length_c   1.000
_cell.angle_alpha   90.00
_cell.angle_beta   90.00
_cell.angle_gamma   90.00
#
_symmetry.space_group_name_H-M   'P 1'
#
loop_
_entity.id
_entity.type
_entity.pdbx_description
1 polymer ?
#
loop_
_entity_poly.entity_id
_entity_poly.type
_entity_poly.pdbx_seq_one_letter_code
_entity_poly.pdbx_strand_id
1 'polypeptide(L)'
;YQGSYVGFHTILLSTIVLVLPIGAYMLLHADSYAALLPQVLLFLVFSVGIFFPLLKVIWIASLLNQNSMGIAEVDAILFEKELAEPTNPKRPTEATISFENVTFAYEEKEVLKEISFTAAPGTITALVGSSGAGKSTIAMLTARFWDIENGNIKIGGIPLKEIATADLMNQIAFVFQDNPLFFDTIEENIRMGNKTATAEQVEAAARAAQCHDFIMALPEGYQTKICDGGVYLSGGEQQRISIARAILKDAPILILDEASAYADAENEHEMQIALRSLIQHKTVIMIAHRLTTIRNANQILVVDQGQIKEKGSHNELLEKHGLYADMWSTEEYSSSWTICAGKEAVTE
;
A
#
# COMPACT_ATOMS: atom_id res chain seq x y z
N TYR A 1 4.80 -22.72 23.18
CA TYR A 1 3.49 -22.74 23.84
C TYR A 1 2.76 -24.06 23.64
N GLN A 2 2.68 -24.61 22.41
CA GLN A 2 2.00 -25.89 22.16
C GLN A 2 2.63 -27.07 22.94
N GLY A 3 3.95 -27.14 23.05
CA GLY A 3 4.63 -28.20 23.78
C GLY A 3 4.32 -28.23 25.29
N SER A 4 4.25 -27.05 25.92
CA SER A 4 3.90 -26.95 27.36
C SER A 4 2.44 -27.32 27.61
N TYR A 5 1.52 -26.96 26.70
CA TYR A 5 0.10 -27.32 26.79
C TYR A 5 -0.11 -28.83 26.68
N VAL A 6 0.51 -29.46 25.68
CA VAL A 6 0.45 -30.92 25.49
C VAL A 6 1.05 -31.66 26.68
N GLY A 7 2.21 -31.21 27.19
CA GLY A 7 2.86 -31.80 28.36
C GLY A 7 1.99 -31.75 29.61
N PHE A 8 1.37 -30.59 29.89
CA PHE A 8 0.47 -30.42 31.04
C PHE A 8 -0.81 -31.29 30.90
N HIS A 9 -1.40 -31.36 29.72
CA HIS A 9 -2.55 -32.23 29.43
C HIS A 9 -2.22 -33.70 29.65
N THR A 10 -1.03 -34.13 29.21
CA THR A 10 -0.57 -35.51 29.37
C THR A 10 -0.36 -35.85 30.84
N ILE A 11 0.22 -34.94 31.63
CA ILE A 11 0.42 -35.13 33.07
C ILE A 11 -0.93 -35.24 33.80
N LEU A 12 -1.88 -34.36 33.50
CA LEU A 12 -3.23 -34.40 34.10
C LEU A 12 -4.01 -35.70 33.78
N LEU A 13 -3.97 -36.16 32.50
CA LEU A 13 -4.59 -37.38 32.11
C LEU A 13 -3.91 -38.61 32.74
N SER A 14 -2.59 -38.60 32.89
CA SER A 14 -1.83 -39.68 33.53
C SER A 14 -2.19 -39.87 35.01
N THR A 15 -2.55 -38.82 35.74
CA THR A 15 -3.04 -38.92 37.11
C THR A 15 -4.32 -39.76 37.23
N ILE A 16 -5.28 -39.56 36.34
CA ILE A 16 -6.53 -40.33 36.31
C ILE A 16 -6.25 -41.80 35.91
N VAL A 17 -5.39 -42.01 34.93
CA VAL A 17 -5.00 -43.34 34.43
C VAL A 17 -4.25 -44.14 35.51
N LEU A 18 -3.47 -43.49 36.38
CA LEU A 18 -2.72 -44.14 37.48
C LEU A 18 -3.59 -44.46 38.69
N VAL A 19 -4.59 -43.67 39.03
CA VAL A 19 -5.48 -43.90 40.19
C VAL A 19 -6.23 -45.23 40.06
N LEU A 20 -6.70 -45.64 38.86
CA LEU A 20 -7.43 -46.89 38.66
C LEU A 20 -6.61 -48.16 38.94
N PRO A 21 -5.42 -48.37 38.33
CA PRO A 21 -4.64 -49.58 38.59
C PRO A 21 -4.07 -49.63 39.98
N ILE A 22 -3.62 -48.47 40.54
CA ILE A 22 -3.11 -48.40 41.89
C ILE A 22 -4.23 -48.68 42.91
N GLY A 23 -5.40 -48.07 42.74
CA GLY A 23 -6.57 -48.32 43.61
C GLY A 23 -7.05 -49.76 43.52
N ALA A 24 -7.07 -50.36 42.34
CA ALA A 24 -7.40 -51.76 42.16
C ALA A 24 -6.38 -52.70 42.86
N TYR A 25 -5.09 -52.43 42.69
CA TYR A 25 -4.03 -53.15 43.36
C TYR A 25 -4.13 -53.09 44.88
N MET A 26 -4.39 -51.89 45.41
CA MET A 26 -4.58 -51.69 46.85
C MET A 26 -5.79 -52.46 47.38
N LEU A 27 -6.92 -52.45 46.65
CA LEU A 27 -8.14 -53.19 47.02
C LEU A 27 -7.94 -54.70 47.00
N LEU A 28 -7.16 -55.22 46.06
CA LEU A 28 -6.87 -56.65 45.95
C LEU A 28 -5.98 -57.17 47.09
N HIS A 29 -5.17 -56.33 47.73
CA HIS A 29 -4.24 -56.69 48.79
C HIS A 29 -4.66 -56.11 50.16
N ALA A 30 -5.88 -55.56 50.27
CA ALA A 30 -6.36 -54.97 51.50
C ALA A 30 -7.00 -56.03 52.44
N ASP A 31 -6.69 -55.94 53.75
CA ASP A 31 -7.31 -56.81 54.77
C ASP A 31 -8.80 -56.50 54.98
N SER A 32 -9.29 -55.31 54.55
CA SER A 32 -10.68 -54.90 54.65
C SER A 32 -11.11 -54.02 53.48
N TYR A 33 -11.96 -54.54 52.60
CA TYR A 33 -12.55 -53.81 51.46
C TYR A 33 -13.46 -52.66 51.93
N ALA A 34 -14.20 -52.83 53.02
CA ALA A 34 -15.16 -51.85 53.47
C ALA A 34 -14.55 -50.50 53.87
N ALA A 35 -13.30 -50.52 54.34
CA ALA A 35 -12.60 -49.31 54.75
C ALA A 35 -11.88 -48.61 53.57
N LEU A 36 -11.37 -49.37 52.59
CA LEU A 36 -10.54 -48.86 51.52
C LEU A 36 -11.34 -48.42 50.30
N LEU A 37 -12.41 -49.13 49.96
CA LEU A 37 -13.24 -48.82 48.77
C LEU A 37 -13.77 -47.40 48.76
N PRO A 38 -14.33 -46.83 49.85
CA PRO A 38 -14.78 -45.43 49.86
C PRO A 38 -13.66 -44.43 49.55
N GLN A 39 -12.43 -44.73 50.05
CA GLN A 39 -11.26 -43.83 49.85
C GLN A 39 -10.83 -43.85 48.35
N VAL A 40 -10.74 -45.02 47.73
CA VAL A 40 -10.39 -45.15 46.30
C VAL A 40 -11.44 -44.46 45.45
N LEU A 41 -12.74 -44.64 45.74
CA LEU A 41 -13.82 -43.95 45.04
C LEU A 41 -13.73 -42.41 45.20
N LEU A 42 -13.45 -41.98 46.42
CA LEU A 42 -13.26 -40.55 46.70
C LEU A 42 -12.10 -39.93 45.87
N PHE A 43 -10.93 -40.60 45.84
CA PHE A 43 -9.80 -40.16 45.03
C PHE A 43 -10.12 -40.15 43.53
N LEU A 44 -10.90 -41.12 43.04
CA LEU A 44 -11.32 -41.18 41.64
C LEU A 44 -12.25 -40.01 41.30
N VAL A 45 -13.22 -39.69 42.16
CA VAL A 45 -14.11 -38.53 41.98
C VAL A 45 -13.30 -37.20 42.04
N PHE A 46 -12.37 -37.08 42.98
CA PHE A 46 -11.55 -35.86 43.07
C PHE A 46 -10.62 -35.72 41.88
N SER A 47 -10.00 -36.77 41.38
CA SER A 47 -9.11 -36.71 40.20
C SER A 47 -9.82 -36.19 38.95
N VAL A 48 -11.07 -36.61 38.71
CA VAL A 48 -11.93 -36.11 37.66
C VAL A 48 -12.42 -34.68 37.97
N GLY A 49 -12.84 -34.41 39.20
CA GLY A 49 -13.40 -33.12 39.64
C GLY A 49 -12.41 -31.98 39.55
N ILE A 50 -11.12 -32.20 39.81
CA ILE A 50 -10.07 -31.19 39.71
C ILE A 50 -9.63 -30.94 38.26
N PHE A 51 -9.77 -31.91 37.38
CA PHE A 51 -9.33 -31.83 35.98
C PHE A 51 -9.99 -30.67 35.22
N PHE A 52 -11.32 -30.56 35.24
CA PHE A 52 -12.06 -29.53 34.50
C PHE A 52 -11.76 -28.10 34.97
N PRO A 53 -11.73 -27.78 36.27
CA PRO A 53 -11.34 -26.44 36.74
C PRO A 53 -9.93 -26.05 36.30
N LEU A 54 -8.95 -26.96 36.34
CA LEU A 54 -7.58 -26.68 35.91
C LEU A 54 -7.48 -26.42 34.40
N LEU A 55 -8.20 -27.21 33.59
CA LEU A 55 -8.30 -26.92 32.14
C LEU A 55 -8.90 -25.55 31.87
N LYS A 56 -9.93 -25.17 32.65
CA LYS A 56 -10.58 -23.88 32.48
C LYS A 56 -9.64 -22.71 32.79
N VAL A 57 -8.77 -22.85 33.80
CA VAL A 57 -7.76 -21.83 34.13
C VAL A 57 -6.78 -21.65 32.95
N ILE A 58 -6.30 -22.74 32.36
CA ILE A 58 -5.39 -22.67 31.20
C ILE A 58 -6.08 -22.03 30.01
N TRP A 59 -7.33 -22.39 29.74
CA TRP A 59 -8.10 -21.82 28.64
C TRP A 59 -8.33 -20.32 28.84
N ILE A 60 -8.66 -19.87 30.06
CA ILE A 60 -8.80 -18.45 30.40
C ILE A 60 -7.46 -17.71 30.22
N ALA A 61 -6.34 -18.29 30.67
CA ALA A 61 -5.03 -17.69 30.48
C ALA A 61 -4.66 -17.52 29.00
N SER A 62 -4.99 -18.51 28.17
CA SER A 62 -4.80 -18.44 26.71
C SER A 62 -5.66 -17.34 26.09
N LEU A 63 -6.94 -17.25 26.49
CA LEU A 63 -7.87 -16.24 26.01
C LEU A 63 -7.41 -14.81 26.40
N LEU A 64 -6.95 -14.62 27.61
CA LEU A 64 -6.42 -13.33 28.09
C LEU A 64 -5.18 -12.90 27.28
N ASN A 65 -4.30 -13.85 26.97
CA ASN A 65 -3.12 -13.56 26.16
C ASN A 65 -3.49 -13.17 24.72
N GLN A 66 -4.44 -13.88 24.12
CA GLN A 66 -4.95 -13.56 22.77
C GLN A 66 -5.61 -12.18 22.73
N ASN A 67 -6.44 -11.85 23.73
CA ASN A 67 -7.07 -10.55 23.83
C ASN A 67 -6.04 -9.42 24.06
N SER A 68 -5.00 -9.66 24.86
CA SER A 68 -3.90 -8.70 25.05
C SER A 68 -3.17 -8.37 23.75
N MET A 69 -2.95 -9.37 22.89
CA MET A 69 -2.33 -9.13 21.58
C MET A 69 -3.24 -8.27 20.69
N GLY A 70 -4.53 -8.59 20.64
CA GLY A 70 -5.50 -7.77 19.89
C GLY A 70 -5.61 -6.32 20.38
N ILE A 71 -5.57 -6.12 21.71
CA ILE A 71 -5.53 -4.77 22.30
C ILE A 71 -4.26 -4.05 21.90
N ALA A 72 -3.10 -4.70 21.96
CA ALA A 72 -1.83 -4.08 21.57
C ALA A 72 -1.79 -3.66 20.08
N GLU A 73 -2.41 -4.43 19.19
CA GLU A 73 -2.54 -4.05 17.77
C GLU A 73 -3.46 -2.82 17.60
N VAL A 74 -4.57 -2.77 18.34
CA VAL A 74 -5.48 -1.60 18.32
C VAL A 74 -4.78 -0.38 18.93
N ASP A 75 -4.07 -0.55 20.04
CA ASP A 75 -3.32 0.54 20.68
C ASP A 75 -2.20 1.07 19.77
N ALA A 76 -1.52 0.20 19.03
CA ALA A 76 -0.51 0.62 18.06
C ALA A 76 -1.08 1.56 16.99
N ILE A 77 -2.35 1.34 16.56
CA ILE A 77 -3.02 2.23 15.60
C ILE A 77 -3.53 3.50 16.29
N LEU A 78 -4.17 3.38 17.46
CA LEU A 78 -4.80 4.51 18.16
C LEU A 78 -3.79 5.52 18.74
N PHE A 79 -2.61 5.05 19.13
CA PHE A 79 -1.55 5.87 19.74
C PHE A 79 -0.38 6.11 18.77
N GLU A 80 -0.58 5.82 17.46
CA GLU A 80 0.40 6.22 16.44
C GLU A 80 0.63 7.73 16.51
N LYS A 81 1.89 8.13 16.44
CA LYS A 81 2.27 9.53 16.57
C LYS A 81 1.81 10.33 15.35
N GLU A 82 0.88 11.25 15.56
CA GLU A 82 0.44 12.17 14.52
C GLU A 82 1.58 13.09 14.05
N LEU A 83 1.56 13.46 12.78
CA LEU A 83 2.47 14.46 12.23
C LEU A 83 2.19 15.82 12.88
N ALA A 84 3.26 16.51 13.30
CA ALA A 84 3.12 17.79 13.98
C ALA A 84 2.55 18.88 13.05
N GLU A 85 1.47 19.51 13.48
CA GLU A 85 0.91 20.67 12.78
C GLU A 85 1.68 21.96 13.12
N PRO A 86 1.93 22.83 12.15
CA PRO A 86 2.62 24.10 12.40
C PRO A 86 1.75 25.06 13.19
N THR A 87 2.35 25.76 14.17
CA THR A 87 1.66 26.79 14.98
C THR A 87 1.24 28.01 14.14
N ASN A 88 2.07 28.37 13.13
CA ASN A 88 1.81 29.46 12.19
C ASN A 88 1.92 28.94 10.76
N PRO A 89 0.86 28.32 10.22
CA PRO A 89 0.91 27.71 8.90
C PRO A 89 1.11 28.74 7.80
N LYS A 90 2.02 28.42 6.86
CA LYS A 90 2.25 29.20 5.64
C LYS A 90 1.57 28.52 4.47
N ARG A 91 1.16 29.30 3.47
CA ARG A 91 0.55 28.79 2.24
C ARG A 91 1.47 29.03 1.06
N PRO A 92 1.85 27.98 0.31
CA PRO A 92 2.63 28.15 -0.90
C PRO A 92 1.80 28.81 -2.00
N THR A 93 2.44 29.76 -2.71
CA THR A 93 1.84 30.46 -3.85
C THR A 93 2.27 29.88 -5.19
N GLU A 94 3.34 29.07 -5.18
CA GLU A 94 3.90 28.41 -6.36
C GLU A 94 3.99 26.90 -6.14
N ALA A 95 3.88 26.15 -7.23
CA ALA A 95 3.95 24.70 -7.22
C ALA A 95 5.37 24.16 -7.47
N THR A 96 6.42 24.93 -7.15
CA THR A 96 7.82 24.48 -7.21
C THR A 96 8.05 23.46 -6.09
N ILE A 97 8.60 22.28 -6.42
CA ILE A 97 8.98 21.27 -5.41
C ILE A 97 10.49 21.21 -5.35
N SER A 98 11.08 21.32 -4.17
CA SER A 98 12.53 21.19 -3.97
C SER A 98 12.88 20.25 -2.84
N PHE A 99 13.83 19.34 -3.11
CA PHE A 99 14.50 18.48 -2.16
C PHE A 99 15.92 18.98 -1.96
N GLU A 100 16.34 19.17 -0.73
CA GLU A 100 17.65 19.69 -0.35
C GLU A 100 18.32 18.72 0.62
N ASN A 101 19.27 17.93 0.14
CA ASN A 101 20.05 16.95 0.90
C ASN A 101 19.18 16.03 1.79
N VAL A 102 18.09 15.51 1.24
CA VAL A 102 17.13 14.71 1.98
C VAL A 102 17.66 13.29 2.18
N THR A 103 17.79 12.90 3.43
CA THR A 103 18.04 11.50 3.84
C THR A 103 16.82 10.99 4.59
N PHE A 104 16.40 9.75 4.28
CA PHE A 104 15.23 9.15 4.88
C PHE A 104 15.40 7.66 5.11
N ALA A 105 14.93 7.20 6.26
CA ALA A 105 14.84 5.80 6.63
C ALA A 105 13.42 5.44 7.09
N TYR A 106 12.96 4.23 6.75
CA TYR A 106 11.83 3.60 7.43
C TYR A 106 12.40 2.83 8.63
N GLU A 107 12.07 3.27 9.84
CA GLU A 107 12.68 2.75 11.07
C GLU A 107 14.22 2.84 11.00
N GLU A 108 14.92 1.70 10.99
CA GLU A 108 16.40 1.64 10.91
C GLU A 108 16.94 1.46 9.48
N LYS A 109 16.07 1.23 8.49
CA LYS A 109 16.47 0.97 7.10
C LYS A 109 16.53 2.26 6.29
N GLU A 110 17.74 2.76 6.03
CA GLU A 110 17.96 3.92 5.15
C GLU A 110 17.55 3.60 3.70
N VAL A 111 16.66 4.43 3.14
CA VAL A 111 16.10 4.27 1.80
C VAL A 111 16.54 5.41 0.86
N LEU A 112 16.65 6.65 1.36
CA LEU A 112 17.11 7.79 0.57
C LEU A 112 18.36 8.40 1.21
N LYS A 113 19.32 8.80 0.35
CA LYS A 113 20.65 9.30 0.73
C LYS A 113 20.94 10.59 -0.01
N GLU A 114 20.89 11.72 0.70
CA GLU A 114 21.26 13.05 0.19
C GLU A 114 20.57 13.43 -1.13
N ILE A 115 19.28 13.12 -1.26
CA ILE A 115 18.48 13.45 -2.44
C ILE A 115 18.35 14.95 -2.58
N SER A 116 18.76 15.49 -3.74
CA SER A 116 18.65 16.91 -4.05
C SER A 116 18.20 17.13 -5.50
N PHE A 117 17.04 17.75 -5.69
CA PHE A 117 16.52 18.18 -6.99
C PHE A 117 15.47 19.25 -6.85
N THR A 118 15.12 19.89 -7.98
CA THR A 118 14.02 20.84 -8.06
C THR A 118 13.14 20.50 -9.26
N ALA A 119 11.83 20.38 -9.04
CA ALA A 119 10.81 20.31 -10.07
C ALA A 119 10.19 21.70 -10.25
N ALA A 120 10.38 22.28 -11.42
CA ALA A 120 9.88 23.63 -11.72
C ALA A 120 8.35 23.63 -11.91
N PRO A 121 7.66 24.75 -11.66
CA PRO A 121 6.21 24.84 -11.87
C PRO A 121 5.83 24.51 -13.31
N GLY A 122 4.75 23.73 -13.47
CA GLY A 122 4.21 23.36 -14.78
C GLY A 122 5.10 22.41 -15.59
N THR A 123 6.06 21.73 -14.96
CA THR A 123 6.96 20.77 -15.62
C THR A 123 6.74 19.36 -15.14
N ILE A 124 7.15 18.38 -15.96
CA ILE A 124 7.12 16.96 -15.65
C ILE A 124 8.52 16.53 -15.23
N THR A 125 8.66 16.05 -13.99
CA THR A 125 9.85 15.42 -13.46
C THR A 125 9.57 13.92 -13.34
N ALA A 126 10.27 13.10 -14.12
CA ALA A 126 10.14 11.65 -14.10
C ALA A 126 11.20 11.00 -13.19
N LEU A 127 10.78 10.04 -12.38
CA LEU A 127 11.63 9.20 -11.53
C LEU A 127 11.74 7.82 -12.17
N VAL A 128 12.95 7.39 -12.51
CA VAL A 128 13.23 6.08 -13.08
C VAL A 128 14.32 5.36 -12.28
N GLY A 129 14.40 4.04 -12.39
CA GLY A 129 15.38 3.25 -11.68
C GLY A 129 14.85 1.87 -11.30
N SER A 130 15.69 1.03 -10.72
CA SER A 130 15.36 -0.33 -10.29
C SER A 130 14.21 -0.36 -9.24
N SER A 131 13.54 -1.51 -9.11
CA SER A 131 12.57 -1.71 -8.03
C SER A 131 13.29 -1.57 -6.68
N GLY A 132 12.65 -0.86 -5.73
CA GLY A 132 13.25 -0.60 -4.41
C GLY A 132 14.31 0.52 -4.38
N ALA A 133 14.56 1.23 -5.48
CA ALA A 133 15.54 2.34 -5.52
C ALA A 133 15.14 3.58 -4.71
N GLY A 134 13.89 3.68 -4.22
CA GLY A 134 13.39 4.81 -3.42
C GLY A 134 12.46 5.77 -4.16
N LYS A 135 12.04 5.46 -5.39
CA LYS A 135 11.18 6.34 -6.21
C LYS A 135 9.83 6.66 -5.54
N SER A 136 9.10 5.64 -5.11
CA SER A 136 7.80 5.82 -4.42
C SER A 136 7.98 6.53 -3.07
N THR A 137 9.11 6.34 -2.39
CA THR A 137 9.45 7.08 -1.17
C THR A 137 9.58 8.59 -1.43
N ILE A 138 10.24 9.01 -2.53
CA ILE A 138 10.34 10.41 -2.94
C ILE A 138 8.94 11.00 -3.16
N ALA A 139 8.07 10.26 -3.88
CA ALA A 139 6.69 10.67 -4.14
C ALA A 139 5.86 10.83 -2.84
N MET A 140 5.95 9.86 -1.93
CA MET A 140 5.25 9.86 -0.66
C MET A 140 5.75 10.97 0.29
N LEU A 141 7.05 11.24 0.31
CA LEU A 141 7.63 12.34 1.09
C LEU A 141 7.23 13.71 0.53
N THR A 142 7.01 13.85 -0.79
CA THR A 142 6.45 15.08 -1.37
C THR A 142 5.06 15.39 -0.82
N ALA A 143 4.25 14.36 -0.55
CA ALA A 143 2.94 14.50 0.08
C ALA A 143 3.00 14.55 1.63
N ARG A 144 4.21 14.53 2.22
CA ARG A 144 4.42 14.51 3.67
C ARG A 144 3.68 13.37 4.38
N PHE A 145 3.72 12.15 3.82
CA PHE A 145 3.21 10.98 4.55
C PHE A 145 4.11 10.60 5.71
N TRP A 146 5.36 11.03 5.68
CA TRP A 146 6.33 10.97 6.78
C TRP A 146 7.10 12.28 6.89
N ASP A 147 7.53 12.63 8.09
CA ASP A 147 8.47 13.71 8.33
C ASP A 147 9.91 13.20 8.14
N ILE A 148 10.77 14.04 7.57
CA ILE A 148 12.19 13.78 7.43
C ILE A 148 12.98 14.32 8.63
N GLU A 149 14.07 13.65 8.97
CA GLU A 149 15.00 14.11 10.02
C GLU A 149 16.10 14.99 9.44
N ASN A 150 16.64 14.63 8.27
CA ASN A 150 17.77 15.31 7.64
C ASN A 150 17.39 15.87 6.28
N GLY A 151 17.86 17.09 6.00
CA GLY A 151 17.55 17.81 4.77
C GLY A 151 16.28 18.64 4.87
N ASN A 152 15.77 19.05 3.72
CA ASN A 152 14.55 19.87 3.64
C ASN A 152 13.77 19.56 2.36
N ILE A 153 12.44 19.51 2.49
CA ILE A 153 11.53 19.41 1.36
C ILE A 153 10.64 20.64 1.40
N LYS A 154 10.56 21.37 0.26
CA LYS A 154 9.82 22.62 0.16
C LYS A 154 8.84 22.59 -1.00
N ILE A 155 7.71 23.28 -0.84
CA ILE A 155 6.77 23.62 -1.91
C ILE A 155 6.66 25.14 -1.95
N GLY A 156 6.89 25.74 -3.14
CA GLY A 156 6.89 27.20 -3.30
C GLY A 156 7.90 27.91 -2.38
N GLY A 157 9.05 27.26 -2.10
CA GLY A 157 10.07 27.76 -1.18
C GLY A 157 9.74 27.60 0.33
N ILE A 158 8.56 27.07 0.68
CA ILE A 158 8.13 26.88 2.07
C ILE A 158 8.39 25.42 2.49
N PRO A 159 9.09 25.16 3.61
CA PRO A 159 9.28 23.82 4.15
C PRO A 159 7.94 23.12 4.42
N LEU A 160 7.82 21.81 4.10
CA LEU A 160 6.57 21.07 4.30
C LEU A 160 6.08 21.12 5.75
N LYS A 161 6.98 21.13 6.73
CA LYS A 161 6.65 21.20 8.15
C LYS A 161 5.98 22.53 8.55
N GLU A 162 6.10 23.57 7.73
CA GLU A 162 5.49 24.89 7.95
C GLU A 162 4.15 25.07 7.21
N ILE A 163 3.72 24.08 6.43
CA ILE A 163 2.45 24.07 5.72
C ILE A 163 1.46 23.22 6.53
N ALA A 164 0.25 23.72 6.77
CA ALA A 164 -0.80 22.91 7.40
C ALA A 164 -1.13 21.70 6.53
N THR A 165 -1.34 20.54 7.16
CA THR A 165 -1.59 19.27 6.42
C THR A 165 -2.79 19.40 5.47
N ALA A 166 -3.87 20.06 5.90
CA ALA A 166 -5.04 20.30 5.06
C ALA A 166 -4.70 21.17 3.82
N ASP A 167 -3.91 22.24 3.98
CA ASP A 167 -3.49 23.09 2.86
C ASP A 167 -2.55 22.32 1.93
N LEU A 168 -1.62 21.52 2.46
CA LEU A 168 -0.73 20.68 1.67
C LEU A 168 -1.52 19.64 0.85
N MET A 169 -2.48 18.95 1.48
CA MET A 169 -3.32 17.97 0.79
C MET A 169 -4.18 18.60 -0.31
N ASN A 170 -4.58 19.85 -0.18
CA ASN A 170 -5.28 20.60 -1.23
C ASN A 170 -4.37 20.97 -2.41
N GLN A 171 -3.05 21.09 -2.19
CA GLN A 171 -2.08 21.38 -3.25
C GLN A 171 -1.64 20.17 -4.06
N ILE A 172 -1.88 18.96 -3.59
CA ILE A 172 -1.36 17.71 -4.19
C ILE A 172 -2.51 16.80 -4.57
N ALA A 173 -2.56 16.35 -5.82
CA ALA A 173 -3.33 15.20 -6.25
C ALA A 173 -2.40 13.99 -6.40
N PHE A 174 -2.85 12.80 -5.97
CA PHE A 174 -2.09 11.57 -6.06
C PHE A 174 -2.89 10.53 -6.85
N VAL A 175 -2.25 9.91 -7.85
CA VAL A 175 -2.75 8.73 -8.54
C VAL A 175 -1.80 7.59 -8.20
N PHE A 176 -2.24 6.67 -7.36
CA PHE A 176 -1.46 5.54 -6.88
C PHE A 176 -1.37 4.43 -7.93
N GLN A 177 -0.41 3.53 -7.76
CA GLN A 177 -0.28 2.30 -8.53
C GLN A 177 -1.51 1.40 -8.30
N ASP A 178 -1.83 1.14 -7.02
CA ASP A 178 -3.07 0.49 -6.62
C ASP A 178 -4.14 1.56 -6.44
N ASN A 179 -5.20 1.47 -7.23
CA ASN A 179 -6.28 2.46 -7.25
C ASN A 179 -7.52 1.90 -6.52
N PRO A 180 -7.55 1.89 -5.18
CA PRO A 180 -8.67 1.35 -4.44
C PRO A 180 -9.93 2.18 -4.70
N LEU A 181 -10.99 1.47 -5.10
CA LEU A 181 -12.33 2.03 -5.13
C LEU A 181 -13.05 1.67 -3.83
N PHE A 182 -13.81 2.61 -3.31
CA PHE A 182 -14.56 2.43 -2.07
C PHE A 182 -15.91 1.79 -2.37
N PHE A 183 -16.47 1.09 -1.37
CA PHE A 183 -17.80 0.47 -1.40
C PHE A 183 -18.90 1.54 -1.44
N ASP A 184 -19.01 2.22 -2.59
CA ASP A 184 -19.97 3.29 -2.83
C ASP A 184 -20.28 3.36 -4.33
N THR A 185 -21.12 4.30 -4.75
CA THR A 185 -21.40 4.54 -6.16
C THR A 185 -20.17 5.04 -6.91
N ILE A 186 -20.15 4.89 -8.23
CA ILE A 186 -19.09 5.45 -9.09
C ILE A 186 -19.04 6.98 -8.94
N GLU A 187 -20.21 7.63 -8.87
CA GLU A 187 -20.31 9.08 -8.64
C GLU A 187 -19.60 9.51 -7.37
N GLU A 188 -19.88 8.86 -6.23
CA GLU A 188 -19.25 9.18 -4.95
C GLU A 188 -17.75 8.86 -4.95
N ASN A 189 -17.36 7.79 -5.63
CA ASN A 189 -15.94 7.49 -5.84
C ASN A 189 -15.20 8.60 -6.57
N ILE A 190 -15.79 9.21 -7.61
CA ILE A 190 -15.19 10.36 -8.31
C ILE A 190 -15.28 11.63 -7.45
N ARG A 191 -16.42 11.85 -6.76
CA ARG A 191 -16.65 13.02 -5.87
C ARG A 191 -15.69 13.10 -4.70
N MET A 192 -14.99 12.00 -4.34
CA MET A 192 -13.89 12.07 -3.36
C MET A 192 -12.79 13.06 -3.73
N GLY A 193 -12.61 13.38 -5.01
CA GLY A 193 -11.70 14.43 -5.45
C GLY A 193 -12.09 15.83 -4.95
N ASN A 194 -13.41 16.11 -4.91
CA ASN A 194 -13.99 17.34 -4.37
C ASN A 194 -15.40 17.06 -3.85
N LYS A 195 -15.57 16.97 -2.55
CA LYS A 195 -16.84 16.61 -1.89
C LYS A 195 -17.99 17.61 -2.16
N THR A 196 -17.67 18.85 -2.57
CA THR A 196 -18.65 19.89 -2.88
C THR A 196 -19.02 19.95 -4.36
N ALA A 197 -18.44 19.08 -5.21
CA ALA A 197 -18.68 19.08 -6.63
C ALA A 197 -20.12 18.68 -6.99
N THR A 198 -20.70 19.35 -7.98
CA THR A 198 -22.00 19.03 -8.54
C THR A 198 -21.92 17.78 -9.42
N ALA A 199 -23.08 17.17 -9.75
CA ALA A 199 -23.13 16.02 -10.65
C ALA A 199 -22.55 16.35 -12.03
N GLU A 200 -22.78 17.56 -12.55
CA GLU A 200 -22.26 18.03 -13.83
C GLU A 200 -20.72 18.13 -13.79
N GLN A 201 -20.13 18.54 -12.67
CA GLN A 201 -18.67 18.60 -12.51
C GLN A 201 -18.07 17.20 -12.45
N VAL A 202 -18.74 16.27 -11.77
CA VAL A 202 -18.34 14.85 -11.74
C VAL A 202 -18.38 14.25 -13.14
N GLU A 203 -19.45 14.50 -13.90
CA GLU A 203 -19.58 14.03 -15.28
C GLU A 203 -18.49 14.65 -16.18
N ALA A 204 -18.22 15.95 -16.06
CA ALA A 204 -17.17 16.61 -16.82
C ALA A 204 -15.78 15.99 -16.55
N ALA A 205 -15.46 15.70 -15.28
CA ALA A 205 -14.22 15.03 -14.89
C ALA A 205 -14.16 13.60 -15.45
N ALA A 206 -15.28 12.87 -15.41
CA ALA A 206 -15.38 11.53 -15.99
C ALA A 206 -15.17 11.52 -17.50
N ARG A 207 -15.72 12.49 -18.23
CA ARG A 207 -15.49 12.66 -19.68
C ARG A 207 -14.02 12.95 -19.98
N ALA A 208 -13.40 13.85 -19.23
CA ALA A 208 -11.98 14.19 -19.39
C ALA A 208 -11.06 13.00 -19.09
N ALA A 209 -11.45 12.12 -18.17
CA ALA A 209 -10.76 10.89 -17.82
C ALA A 209 -11.13 9.68 -18.70
N GLN A 210 -11.89 9.85 -19.79
CA GLN A 210 -12.34 8.79 -20.69
C GLN A 210 -13.08 7.64 -19.95
N CYS A 211 -13.85 7.97 -18.91
CA CYS A 211 -14.63 6.97 -18.18
C CYS A 211 -16.15 7.13 -18.32
N HIS A 212 -16.66 8.23 -18.90
CA HIS A 212 -18.09 8.47 -19.05
C HIS A 212 -18.80 7.36 -19.83
N ASP A 213 -18.26 6.94 -20.95
CA ASP A 213 -18.94 6.03 -21.88
C ASP A 213 -19.10 4.63 -21.27
N PHE A 214 -18.06 4.08 -20.64
CA PHE A 214 -18.21 2.79 -19.94
C PHE A 214 -19.11 2.90 -18.71
N ILE A 215 -19.10 4.03 -17.97
CA ILE A 215 -20.01 4.25 -16.84
C ILE A 215 -21.47 4.22 -17.33
N MET A 216 -21.78 4.91 -18.44
CA MET A 216 -23.12 4.94 -19.00
C MET A 216 -23.57 3.61 -19.59
N ALA A 217 -22.66 2.72 -19.94
CA ALA A 217 -22.97 1.35 -20.37
C ALA A 217 -23.37 0.43 -19.21
N LEU A 218 -23.10 0.82 -17.94
CA LEU A 218 -23.51 0.06 -16.76
C LEU A 218 -25.02 0.25 -16.49
N PRO A 219 -25.71 -0.74 -15.89
CA PRO A 219 -27.18 -0.71 -15.69
C PRO A 219 -27.70 0.51 -14.94
N GLU A 220 -26.95 1.02 -13.94
CA GLU A 220 -27.33 2.17 -13.11
C GLU A 220 -26.44 3.40 -13.40
N GLY A 221 -25.58 3.37 -14.43
CA GLY A 221 -24.69 4.46 -14.79
C GLY A 221 -23.81 4.90 -13.59
N TYR A 222 -23.79 6.18 -13.30
CA TYR A 222 -23.03 6.75 -12.18
C TYR A 222 -23.49 6.27 -10.80
N GLN A 223 -24.73 5.76 -10.65
CA GLN A 223 -25.24 5.23 -9.41
C GLN A 223 -24.88 3.76 -9.18
N THR A 224 -24.16 3.14 -10.14
CA THR A 224 -23.69 1.77 -10.01
C THR A 224 -22.74 1.66 -8.80
N LYS A 225 -23.07 0.72 -7.88
CA LYS A 225 -22.24 0.43 -6.71
C LYS A 225 -21.10 -0.49 -7.07
N ILE A 226 -19.94 -0.21 -6.48
CA ILE A 226 -18.70 -0.97 -6.65
C ILE A 226 -18.53 -1.91 -5.47
N CYS A 227 -18.20 -3.19 -5.74
CA CYS A 227 -17.87 -4.27 -4.80
C CYS A 227 -19.04 -4.82 -3.94
N ASP A 228 -18.86 -6.04 -3.40
CA ASP A 228 -19.76 -6.83 -2.55
C ASP A 228 -21.25 -6.84 -2.97
N GLY A 229 -21.51 -7.45 -4.16
CA GLY A 229 -22.83 -7.51 -4.80
C GLY A 229 -23.04 -6.46 -5.90
N GLY A 230 -22.01 -5.62 -6.17
CA GLY A 230 -21.95 -4.67 -7.27
C GLY A 230 -21.10 -5.15 -8.46
N VAL A 231 -20.75 -4.23 -9.34
CA VAL A 231 -19.95 -4.49 -10.54
C VAL A 231 -18.46 -4.50 -10.23
N TYR A 232 -17.74 -5.48 -10.79
CA TYR A 232 -16.28 -5.49 -10.79
C TYR A 232 -15.77 -4.78 -12.04
N LEU A 233 -14.99 -3.71 -11.83
CA LEU A 233 -14.35 -2.96 -12.91
C LEU A 233 -12.97 -3.56 -13.22
N SER A 234 -12.56 -3.50 -14.48
CA SER A 234 -11.21 -3.83 -14.90
C SER A 234 -10.18 -2.88 -14.30
N GLY A 235 -8.90 -3.27 -14.22
CA GLY A 235 -7.84 -2.42 -13.69
C GLY A 235 -7.73 -1.08 -14.42
N GLY A 236 -7.91 -1.06 -15.75
CA GLY A 236 -7.90 0.17 -16.55
C GLY A 236 -9.09 1.10 -16.25
N GLU A 237 -10.29 0.55 -16.04
CA GLU A 237 -11.48 1.33 -15.64
C GLU A 237 -11.32 1.93 -14.25
N GLN A 238 -10.82 1.15 -13.28
CA GLN A 238 -10.52 1.64 -11.93
C GLN A 238 -9.49 2.78 -11.96
N GLN A 239 -8.47 2.65 -12.79
CA GLN A 239 -7.44 3.66 -12.94
C GLN A 239 -8.01 4.95 -13.57
N ARG A 240 -8.87 4.86 -14.59
CA ARG A 240 -9.54 6.03 -15.17
C ARG A 240 -10.45 6.74 -14.17
N ILE A 241 -11.14 6.01 -13.27
CA ILE A 241 -11.90 6.62 -12.17
C ILE A 241 -10.94 7.36 -11.20
N SER A 242 -9.78 6.82 -10.90
CA SER A 242 -8.77 7.49 -10.07
C SER A 242 -8.23 8.78 -10.74
N ILE A 243 -8.05 8.75 -12.07
CA ILE A 243 -7.72 9.93 -12.86
C ILE A 243 -8.85 10.97 -12.80
N ALA A 244 -10.12 10.54 -12.92
CA ALA A 244 -11.26 11.44 -12.77
C ALA A 244 -11.31 12.13 -11.40
N ARG A 245 -10.99 11.40 -10.31
CA ARG A 245 -10.81 11.99 -8.97
C ARG A 245 -9.74 13.09 -8.96
N ALA A 246 -8.59 12.82 -9.58
CA ALA A 246 -7.47 13.77 -9.63
C ALA A 246 -7.80 14.99 -10.50
N ILE A 247 -8.53 14.81 -11.61
CA ILE A 247 -9.04 15.91 -12.46
C ILE A 247 -10.03 16.77 -11.66
N LEU A 248 -11.00 16.14 -10.96
CA LEU A 248 -12.01 16.84 -10.17
C LEU A 248 -11.40 17.60 -9.01
N LYS A 249 -10.32 17.11 -8.42
CA LYS A 249 -9.58 17.77 -7.35
C LYS A 249 -8.86 19.04 -7.85
N ASP A 250 -8.40 19.03 -9.07
CA ASP A 250 -7.70 20.12 -9.76
C ASP A 250 -6.54 20.76 -8.97
N ALA A 251 -5.76 19.92 -8.27
CA ALA A 251 -4.59 20.39 -7.53
C ALA A 251 -3.43 20.79 -8.46
N PRO A 252 -2.62 21.81 -8.09
CA PRO A 252 -1.51 22.31 -8.92
C PRO A 252 -0.32 21.36 -8.99
N ILE A 253 -0.17 20.45 -8.03
CA ILE A 253 0.87 19.43 -7.99
C ILE A 253 0.21 18.06 -8.19
N LEU A 254 0.78 17.26 -9.08
CA LEU A 254 0.31 15.92 -9.38
C LEU A 254 1.43 14.91 -9.16
N ILE A 255 1.14 13.87 -8.40
CA ILE A 255 2.01 12.71 -8.22
C ILE A 255 1.38 11.51 -8.90
N LEU A 256 2.09 10.91 -9.86
CA LEU A 256 1.65 9.73 -10.61
C LEU A 256 2.59 8.56 -10.27
N ASP A 257 2.07 7.52 -9.65
CA ASP A 257 2.80 6.29 -9.41
C ASP A 257 2.27 5.21 -10.38
N GLU A 258 3.10 4.85 -11.37
CA GLU A 258 2.83 3.81 -12.38
C GLU A 258 1.44 3.84 -13.03
N ALA A 259 1.05 4.98 -13.61
CA ALA A 259 -0.28 5.17 -14.18
C ALA A 259 -0.61 4.34 -15.44
N SER A 260 0.20 3.35 -15.88
CA SER A 260 0.01 2.64 -17.16
C SER A 260 0.18 1.12 -17.13
N ALA A 261 0.21 0.48 -15.95
CA ALA A 261 0.60 -0.94 -15.82
C ALA A 261 -0.43 -1.97 -16.34
N TYR A 262 -1.71 -1.62 -16.51
CA TYR A 262 -2.81 -2.59 -16.70
C TYR A 262 -3.62 -2.44 -17.98
N ALA A 263 -3.15 -1.71 -18.98
CA ALA A 263 -3.97 -1.43 -20.15
C ALA A 263 -3.70 -2.39 -21.32
N ASP A 264 -4.76 -3.06 -21.82
CA ASP A 264 -4.81 -3.60 -23.16
C ASP A 264 -4.63 -2.46 -24.17
N ALA A 265 -4.20 -2.74 -25.42
CA ALA A 265 -3.84 -1.72 -26.41
C ALA A 265 -4.95 -0.67 -26.66
N GLU A 266 -6.22 -1.05 -26.57
CA GLU A 266 -7.38 -0.15 -26.72
C GLU A 266 -7.51 0.76 -25.49
N ASN A 267 -7.41 0.21 -24.30
CA ASN A 267 -7.43 0.94 -23.03
C ASN A 267 -6.20 1.85 -22.87
N GLU A 268 -5.04 1.52 -23.47
CA GLU A 268 -3.85 2.35 -23.41
C GLU A 268 -4.03 3.69 -24.09
N HIS A 269 -4.73 3.72 -25.24
CA HIS A 269 -5.03 4.98 -25.96
C HIS A 269 -5.91 5.92 -25.13
N GLU A 270 -7.00 5.41 -24.57
CA GLU A 270 -7.90 6.19 -23.71
C GLU A 270 -7.18 6.68 -22.44
N MET A 271 -6.35 5.82 -21.86
CA MET A 271 -5.54 6.17 -20.70
C MET A 271 -4.56 7.31 -20.99
N GLN A 272 -3.90 7.30 -22.16
CA GLN A 272 -3.01 8.38 -22.57
C GLN A 272 -3.75 9.70 -22.79
N ILE A 273 -4.97 9.68 -23.33
CA ILE A 273 -5.81 10.88 -23.46
C ILE A 273 -6.17 11.43 -22.08
N ALA A 274 -6.61 10.55 -21.15
CA ALA A 274 -6.95 10.91 -19.79
C ALA A 274 -5.75 11.54 -19.04
N LEU A 275 -4.57 10.92 -19.15
CA LEU A 275 -3.34 11.43 -18.55
C LEU A 275 -2.93 12.78 -19.14
N ARG A 276 -3.02 12.96 -20.46
CA ARG A 276 -2.72 14.26 -21.09
C ARG A 276 -3.64 15.36 -20.57
N SER A 277 -4.93 15.08 -20.40
CA SER A 277 -5.88 16.02 -19.80
C SER A 277 -5.50 16.37 -18.35
N LEU A 278 -5.09 15.36 -17.56
CA LEU A 278 -4.77 15.53 -16.16
C LEU A 278 -3.49 16.36 -15.92
N ILE A 279 -2.44 16.18 -16.74
CA ILE A 279 -1.12 16.79 -16.53
C ILE A 279 -1.02 18.26 -17.00
N GLN A 280 -1.99 18.76 -17.76
CA GLN A 280 -1.94 20.12 -18.32
C GLN A 280 -1.79 21.17 -17.22
N HIS A 281 -0.80 22.06 -17.37
CA HIS A 281 -0.51 23.19 -16.48
C HIS A 281 -0.18 22.80 -15.03
N LYS A 282 0.13 21.53 -14.74
CA LYS A 282 0.47 21.04 -13.40
C LYS A 282 1.96 20.76 -13.26
N THR A 283 2.47 20.88 -12.05
CA THR A 283 3.79 20.36 -11.69
C THR A 283 3.65 18.89 -11.39
N VAL A 284 4.33 18.03 -12.18
CA VAL A 284 4.13 16.59 -12.13
C VAL A 284 5.39 15.89 -11.65
N ILE A 285 5.26 15.04 -10.62
CA ILE A 285 6.24 13.99 -10.31
C ILE A 285 5.64 12.67 -10.81
N MET A 286 6.34 12.02 -11.73
CA MET A 286 5.89 10.76 -12.35
C MET A 286 6.89 9.65 -12.05
N ILE A 287 6.44 8.57 -11.43
CA ILE A 287 7.21 7.33 -11.33
C ILE A 287 6.88 6.49 -12.56
N ALA A 288 7.89 6.18 -13.35
CA ALA A 288 7.69 5.42 -14.57
C ALA A 288 8.37 4.05 -14.50
N HIS A 289 7.64 3.04 -14.91
CA HIS A 289 8.14 1.69 -15.15
C HIS A 289 8.42 1.44 -16.64
N ARG A 290 7.81 2.25 -17.53
CA ARG A 290 8.10 2.23 -18.98
C ARG A 290 8.77 3.55 -19.37
N LEU A 291 9.98 3.47 -19.89
CA LEU A 291 10.76 4.65 -20.28
C LEU A 291 10.13 5.39 -21.48
N THR A 292 9.36 4.69 -22.30
CA THR A 292 8.63 5.28 -23.44
C THR A 292 7.64 6.36 -23.01
N THR A 293 7.04 6.25 -21.84
CA THR A 293 6.05 7.22 -21.32
C THR A 293 6.67 8.55 -20.88
N ILE A 294 7.95 8.54 -20.55
CA ILE A 294 8.67 9.70 -20.02
C ILE A 294 9.59 10.39 -21.01
N ARG A 295 9.60 9.96 -22.27
CA ARG A 295 10.44 10.54 -23.33
C ARG A 295 10.30 12.06 -23.44
N ASN A 296 9.08 12.58 -23.19
CA ASN A 296 8.77 14.00 -23.25
C ASN A 296 8.81 14.70 -21.87
N ALA A 297 9.35 14.05 -20.83
CA ALA A 297 9.54 14.70 -19.54
C ALA A 297 10.58 15.81 -19.62
N ASN A 298 10.31 16.92 -18.91
CA ASN A 298 11.23 18.07 -18.87
C ASN A 298 12.52 17.72 -18.12
N GLN A 299 12.42 16.82 -17.15
CA GLN A 299 13.52 16.33 -16.33
C GLN A 299 13.32 14.85 -16.02
N ILE A 300 14.37 14.07 -16.12
CA ILE A 300 14.41 12.67 -15.72
C ILE A 300 15.46 12.54 -14.62
N LEU A 301 15.10 11.90 -13.52
CA LEU A 301 15.98 11.58 -12.39
C LEU A 301 16.16 10.06 -12.35
N VAL A 302 17.38 9.60 -12.56
CA VAL A 302 17.70 8.18 -12.43
C VAL A 302 18.09 7.90 -11.00
N VAL A 303 17.24 7.16 -10.30
CA VAL A 303 17.41 6.82 -8.89
C VAL A 303 17.94 5.40 -8.78
N ASP A 304 19.05 5.24 -8.08
CA ASP A 304 19.62 3.93 -7.79
C ASP A 304 20.19 3.90 -6.38
N GLN A 305 19.89 2.83 -5.62
CA GLN A 305 20.32 2.64 -4.23
C GLN A 305 20.09 3.87 -3.32
N GLY A 306 18.95 4.53 -3.49
CA GLY A 306 18.55 5.69 -2.70
C GLY A 306 19.24 7.01 -3.08
N GLN A 307 19.93 7.08 -4.20
CA GLN A 307 20.62 8.27 -4.70
C GLN A 307 20.21 8.63 -6.12
N ILE A 308 20.24 9.91 -6.46
CA ILE A 308 20.11 10.36 -7.84
C ILE A 308 21.48 10.19 -8.52
N LYS A 309 21.59 9.22 -9.43
CA LYS A 309 22.84 8.94 -10.17
C LYS A 309 22.98 9.80 -11.40
N GLU A 310 21.87 10.05 -12.09
CA GLU A 310 21.84 10.85 -13.30
C GLU A 310 20.62 11.77 -13.31
N LYS A 311 20.78 12.92 -13.95
CA LYS A 311 19.74 13.91 -14.11
C LYS A 311 19.90 14.61 -15.46
N GLY A 312 18.79 14.80 -16.17
CA GLY A 312 18.76 15.48 -17.47
C GLY A 312 17.46 15.24 -18.22
N SER A 313 17.38 15.70 -19.46
CA SER A 313 16.36 15.34 -20.44
C SER A 313 16.67 13.98 -21.06
N HIS A 314 15.69 13.40 -21.75
CA HIS A 314 15.86 12.13 -22.47
C HIS A 314 17.10 12.12 -23.37
N ASN A 315 17.24 13.13 -24.21
CA ASN A 315 18.36 13.20 -25.17
C ASN A 315 19.72 13.38 -24.46
N GLU A 316 19.81 14.26 -23.47
CA GLU A 316 21.03 14.46 -22.68
C GLU A 316 21.48 13.20 -21.96
N LEU A 317 20.53 12.40 -21.45
CA LEU A 317 20.86 11.16 -20.73
C LEU A 317 21.28 10.04 -21.68
N LEU A 318 20.72 9.98 -22.89
CA LEU A 318 21.18 9.04 -23.92
C LEU A 318 22.61 9.36 -24.40
N GLU A 319 22.93 10.64 -24.60
CA GLU A 319 24.28 11.08 -24.99
C GLU A 319 25.35 10.77 -23.94
N LYS A 320 24.97 10.71 -22.66
CA LYS A 320 25.89 10.35 -21.56
C LYS A 320 26.32 8.89 -21.56
N HIS A 321 25.59 8.01 -22.29
CA HIS A 321 25.83 6.56 -22.31
C HIS A 321 25.97 5.93 -20.91
N GLY A 322 25.17 6.41 -19.96
CA GLY A 322 25.17 5.96 -18.59
C GLY A 322 24.02 5.00 -18.27
N LEU A 323 23.66 4.92 -16.99
CA LEU A 323 22.64 4.00 -16.49
C LEU A 323 21.29 4.15 -17.21
N TYR A 324 20.89 5.39 -17.55
CA TYR A 324 19.65 5.64 -18.30
C TYR A 324 19.70 5.03 -19.70
N ALA A 325 20.81 5.21 -20.41
CA ALA A 325 20.98 4.66 -21.75
C ALA A 325 20.96 3.13 -21.77
N ASP A 326 21.56 2.49 -20.75
CA ASP A 326 21.53 1.05 -20.58
C ASP A 326 20.11 0.54 -20.32
N MET A 327 19.35 1.24 -19.46
CA MET A 327 17.94 0.92 -19.18
C MET A 327 17.09 1.07 -20.45
N TRP A 328 17.29 2.14 -21.21
CA TRP A 328 16.56 2.40 -22.45
C TRP A 328 16.81 1.31 -23.50
N SER A 329 18.07 0.97 -23.73
CA SER A 329 18.45 -0.09 -24.69
C SER A 329 17.86 -1.45 -24.31
N THR A 330 17.81 -1.77 -23.03
CA THR A 330 17.22 -3.01 -22.51
C THR A 330 15.72 -3.07 -22.75
N GLU A 331 15.00 -1.95 -22.53
CA GLU A 331 13.55 -1.87 -22.78
C GLU A 331 13.24 -1.95 -24.29
N GLU A 332 14.01 -1.25 -25.12
CA GLU A 332 13.84 -1.28 -26.58
C GLU A 332 14.09 -2.70 -27.12
N TYR A 333 15.11 -3.38 -26.62
CA TYR A 333 15.38 -4.77 -26.97
C TYR A 333 14.26 -5.71 -26.54
N SER A 334 13.73 -5.55 -25.32
CA SER A 334 12.63 -6.39 -24.82
C SER A 334 11.31 -6.15 -25.56
N SER A 335 11.03 -4.93 -26.00
CA SER A 335 9.83 -4.59 -26.77
C SER A 335 9.88 -5.10 -28.24
N SER A 336 11.09 -5.34 -28.77
CA SER A 336 11.31 -5.90 -30.12
C SER A 336 11.27 -7.43 -30.16
N TRP A 337 11.16 -8.10 -29.03
CA TRP A 337 11.10 -9.56 -28.95
C TRP A 337 9.76 -10.09 -29.46
N THR A 338 9.74 -10.53 -30.74
CA THR A 338 8.67 -11.33 -31.33
C THR A 338 8.99 -12.80 -31.09
N ILE A 339 8.06 -13.56 -30.49
CA ILE A 339 8.18 -15.03 -30.41
C ILE A 339 8.04 -15.55 -31.84
N CYS A 340 9.17 -15.81 -32.50
CA CYS A 340 9.17 -16.59 -33.73
C CYS A 340 8.84 -18.03 -33.37
N ALA A 341 7.57 -18.44 -33.58
CA ALA A 341 7.21 -19.84 -33.62
C ALA A 341 8.03 -20.47 -34.77
N GLY A 342 9.03 -21.27 -34.43
CA GLY A 342 9.87 -21.97 -35.37
C GLY A 342 8.98 -22.81 -36.31
N LYS A 343 8.97 -22.48 -37.59
CA LYS A 343 8.59 -23.42 -38.64
C LYS A 343 9.76 -24.41 -38.70
N GLU A 344 9.58 -25.61 -38.17
CA GLU A 344 10.40 -26.75 -38.55
C GLU A 344 10.30 -26.92 -40.06
N ALA A 345 11.44 -26.76 -40.74
CA ALA A 345 11.60 -27.15 -42.13
C ALA A 345 11.48 -28.66 -42.21
N VAL A 346 10.32 -29.16 -42.66
CA VAL A 346 10.19 -30.53 -43.18
C VAL A 346 10.97 -30.56 -44.49
N THR A 347 12.16 -31.09 -44.44
CA THR A 347 12.91 -31.51 -45.63
C THR A 347 12.46 -32.92 -46.00
N GLU A 348 11.83 -33.07 -47.17
CA GLU A 348 11.72 -34.33 -47.90
C GLU A 348 13.11 -34.83 -48.35
#